data_0901a513272a82eaa3972ccd487fe0f1
#
_entry.id   0901a513272a82eaa3972ccd487fe0f1
#
_cell.length_a   1.000
_cell.length_b   1.000
_cell.length_c   1.000
_cell.angle_alpha   90.00
_cell.angle_beta   90.00
_cell.angle_gamma   90.00
#
_symmetry.space_group_name_H-M   'P 1'
#
loop_
_entity.id
_entity.type
_entity.pdbx_description
1 polymer ?
#
loop_
_entity_poly.entity_id
_entity_poly.type
_entity_poly.pdbx_seq_one_letter_code
_entity_poly.pdbx_strand_id
1 'polypeptide(L)'
;MGDTMSAFSDSCMNILGYAGVPDANKEKIYSKIKEFAAMEDQSAPDDAARRLRKELGSYFYELYKLVFFKTLEDRHIPEEIFMFLYFGYIDEELAGEENTQILHDLAVSIGHDEEMRVFTFYQWLRLIYSCKKDPSIDDFSTDYITTLRKRKRDGEITDQQEREALEDGEARVKFEIDNMFRSASKMLSSRVTTFVPFFSGQTLTKPLDKSLLSYATVNKMLSIVKGIDFSLFYRQTVYTAPELGLDKTFIQVEVLPDIILMPLVGTRGAMWQEITGAKRTTPGRFLLPIAEEEDLSGVLIKMCAEFRWELCKRIQGARWNDLSERSLTSDYVDYIDTYRKNRDLSTEAKERIKAAMVKHRKSYKEMFIADYMTYIMYESSGALRHNKVVRAILFNYCPFSKIIREGAIATNPQYVQLIERFVHKTAHEQHLFDIATGRIEKAGNAIPPELMAHYEYLRM
;
A
#
# COMPACT_ATOMS: atom_id res chain seq x y z
N MET A 1 35.20 -32.80 -4.30
CA MET A 1 34.86 -31.45 -4.75
C MET A 1 34.00 -31.48 -6.01
N GLY A 2 33.18 -32.48 -6.20
CA GLY A 2 32.38 -32.69 -7.41
C GLY A 2 30.87 -32.79 -7.20
N ASP A 3 30.40 -32.85 -5.95
CA ASP A 3 28.98 -33.14 -5.68
C ASP A 3 28.12 -31.97 -5.19
N THR A 4 28.73 -30.83 -4.87
CA THR A 4 27.95 -29.64 -4.42
C THR A 4 27.43 -28.78 -5.56
N MET A 5 27.99 -28.87 -6.76
CA MET A 5 27.50 -28.10 -7.93
C MET A 5 26.24 -28.70 -8.59
N SER A 6 25.87 -29.94 -8.33
CA SER A 6 24.69 -30.56 -8.94
C SER A 6 23.40 -30.28 -8.18
N ALA A 7 23.47 -30.03 -6.87
CA ALA A 7 22.26 -29.87 -6.03
C ALA A 7 21.45 -28.60 -6.32
N PHE A 8 22.08 -27.53 -6.78
CA PHE A 8 21.43 -26.22 -6.95
C PHE A 8 20.88 -25.93 -8.35
N SER A 9 21.41 -26.58 -9.38
CA SER A 9 20.70 -26.66 -10.65
C SER A 9 19.36 -27.41 -10.51
N ASP A 10 19.24 -28.23 -9.47
CA ASP A 10 18.04 -29.01 -9.17
C ASP A 10 16.86 -28.15 -8.67
N SER A 11 17.07 -27.09 -7.90
CA SER A 11 15.97 -26.22 -7.43
C SER A 11 15.22 -25.55 -8.58
N CYS A 12 15.94 -24.95 -9.53
CA CYS A 12 15.30 -24.39 -10.72
C CYS A 12 14.54 -25.45 -11.51
N MET A 13 15.16 -26.60 -11.75
CA MET A 13 14.54 -27.71 -12.50
C MET A 13 13.32 -28.26 -11.78
N ASN A 14 13.36 -28.34 -10.44
CA ASN A 14 12.23 -28.75 -9.61
C ASN A 14 11.08 -27.74 -9.69
N ILE A 15 11.35 -26.45 -9.59
CA ILE A 15 10.32 -25.38 -9.70
C ILE A 15 9.67 -25.43 -11.09
N LEU A 16 10.48 -25.49 -12.16
CA LEU A 16 9.97 -25.57 -13.53
C LEU A 16 9.23 -26.89 -13.78
N GLY A 17 9.71 -27.99 -13.21
CA GLY A 17 9.05 -29.30 -13.25
C GLY A 17 7.72 -29.32 -12.51
N TYR A 18 7.69 -28.73 -11.32
CA TYR A 18 6.48 -28.56 -10.53
C TYR A 18 5.41 -27.78 -11.29
N ALA A 19 5.80 -26.74 -12.02
CA ALA A 19 4.89 -25.97 -12.88
C ALA A 19 4.47 -26.71 -14.19
N GLY A 20 5.02 -27.90 -14.45
CA GLY A 20 4.72 -28.67 -15.66
C GLY A 20 5.43 -28.14 -16.92
N VAL A 21 6.54 -27.43 -16.78
CA VAL A 21 7.34 -26.96 -17.92
C VAL A 21 8.03 -28.15 -18.59
N PRO A 22 7.88 -28.33 -19.91
CA PRO A 22 8.55 -29.42 -20.64
C PRO A 22 10.08 -29.33 -20.52
N ASP A 23 10.75 -30.46 -20.38
CA ASP A 23 12.21 -30.54 -20.17
C ASP A 23 13.01 -29.81 -21.26
N ALA A 24 12.59 -29.91 -22.51
CA ALA A 24 13.22 -29.23 -23.64
C ALA A 24 13.23 -27.69 -23.51
N ASN A 25 12.40 -27.11 -22.66
CA ASN A 25 12.29 -25.66 -22.44
C ASN A 25 12.98 -25.17 -21.17
N LYS A 26 13.19 -26.07 -20.18
CA LYS A 26 13.74 -25.69 -18.88
C LYS A 26 15.12 -25.03 -18.98
N GLU A 27 16.05 -25.68 -19.67
CA GLU A 27 17.41 -25.15 -19.85
C GLU A 27 17.44 -23.82 -20.59
N LYS A 28 16.60 -23.67 -21.64
CA LYS A 28 16.50 -22.42 -22.39
C LYS A 28 16.00 -21.27 -21.52
N ILE A 29 15.01 -21.52 -20.68
CA ILE A 29 14.44 -20.52 -19.77
C ILE A 29 15.49 -20.14 -18.71
N TYR A 30 16.12 -21.11 -18.11
CA TYR A 30 17.17 -20.88 -17.11
C TYR A 30 18.35 -20.10 -17.68
N SER A 31 18.80 -20.44 -18.88
CA SER A 31 19.87 -19.70 -19.58
C SER A 31 19.51 -18.21 -19.75
N LYS A 32 18.26 -17.90 -20.12
CA LYS A 32 17.80 -16.50 -20.23
C LYS A 32 17.74 -15.77 -18.90
N ILE A 33 17.35 -16.47 -17.83
CA ILE A 33 17.34 -15.88 -16.48
C ILE A 33 18.78 -15.52 -16.06
N LYS A 34 19.73 -16.44 -16.29
CA LYS A 34 21.16 -16.20 -16.00
C LYS A 34 21.74 -15.07 -16.85
N GLU A 35 21.44 -15.03 -18.14
CA GLU A 35 21.86 -13.96 -19.03
C GLU A 35 21.40 -12.60 -18.50
N PHE A 36 20.14 -12.50 -18.07
CA PHE A 36 19.62 -11.25 -17.54
C PHE A 36 20.25 -10.89 -16.18
N ALA A 37 20.43 -11.86 -15.28
CA ALA A 37 21.06 -11.62 -13.98
C ALA A 37 22.53 -11.18 -14.10
N ALA A 38 23.24 -11.65 -15.14
CA ALA A 38 24.63 -11.31 -15.39
C ALA A 38 24.84 -9.92 -16.05
N MET A 39 23.79 -9.20 -16.40
CA MET A 39 23.92 -7.85 -16.95
C MET A 39 24.43 -6.88 -15.89
N GLU A 40 25.61 -6.30 -16.12
CA GLU A 40 26.32 -5.47 -15.13
C GLU A 40 25.65 -4.11 -14.88
N ASP A 41 25.12 -3.46 -15.92
CA ASP A 41 24.47 -2.14 -15.77
C ASP A 41 22.96 -2.23 -15.91
N GLN A 42 22.31 -2.35 -14.77
CA GLN A 42 20.84 -2.38 -14.69
C GLN A 42 20.23 -0.99 -14.45
N SER A 43 21.05 0.01 -14.15
CA SER A 43 20.58 1.38 -13.90
C SER A 43 20.12 2.08 -15.20
N ALA A 44 20.77 1.77 -16.32
CA ALA A 44 20.42 2.28 -17.64
C ALA A 44 20.48 1.14 -18.69
N PRO A 45 19.61 0.14 -18.58
CA PRO A 45 19.66 -1.04 -19.42
C PRO A 45 19.47 -0.68 -20.88
N ASP A 46 20.25 -1.31 -21.74
CA ASP A 46 20.11 -1.20 -23.18
C ASP A 46 18.79 -1.81 -23.69
N ASP A 47 18.54 -1.73 -24.99
CA ASP A 47 17.30 -2.25 -25.57
C ASP A 47 17.21 -3.78 -25.49
N ALA A 48 18.34 -4.50 -25.47
CA ALA A 48 18.39 -5.95 -25.34
C ALA A 48 17.95 -6.35 -23.92
N ALA A 49 18.53 -5.73 -22.90
CA ALA A 49 18.15 -5.94 -21.50
C ALA A 49 16.67 -5.60 -21.23
N ARG A 50 16.16 -4.52 -21.84
CA ARG A 50 14.73 -4.17 -21.71
C ARG A 50 13.82 -5.21 -22.33
N ARG A 51 14.19 -5.78 -23.49
CA ARG A 51 13.41 -6.85 -24.15
C ARG A 51 13.42 -8.13 -23.33
N LEU A 52 14.60 -8.56 -22.88
CA LEU A 52 14.77 -9.76 -22.07
C LEU A 52 14.01 -9.64 -20.75
N ARG A 53 14.06 -8.51 -20.07
CA ARG A 53 13.28 -8.24 -18.87
C ARG A 53 11.77 -8.36 -19.11
N LYS A 54 11.27 -7.79 -20.21
CA LYS A 54 9.84 -7.88 -20.56
C LYS A 54 9.41 -9.31 -20.83
N GLU A 55 10.24 -10.07 -21.51
CA GLU A 55 10.03 -11.49 -21.79
C GLU A 55 10.00 -12.30 -20.49
N LEU A 56 11.03 -12.15 -19.65
CA LEU A 56 11.13 -12.83 -18.37
C LEU A 56 10.01 -12.44 -17.38
N GLY A 57 9.62 -11.17 -17.37
CA GLY A 57 8.49 -10.70 -16.55
C GLY A 57 7.19 -11.39 -16.94
N SER A 58 6.90 -11.48 -18.23
CA SER A 58 5.70 -12.19 -18.71
C SER A 58 5.76 -13.67 -18.38
N TYR A 59 6.94 -14.28 -18.54
CA TYR A 59 7.14 -15.68 -18.20
C TYR A 59 6.98 -15.93 -16.69
N PHE A 60 7.53 -15.07 -15.84
CA PHE A 60 7.39 -15.16 -14.39
C PHE A 60 5.91 -15.13 -13.96
N TYR A 61 5.09 -14.29 -14.57
CA TYR A 61 3.68 -14.21 -14.23
C TYR A 61 2.93 -15.51 -14.55
N GLU A 62 3.23 -16.10 -15.70
CA GLU A 62 2.63 -17.40 -16.08
C GLU A 62 3.13 -18.52 -15.15
N LEU A 63 4.43 -18.58 -14.88
CA LEU A 63 5.03 -19.55 -13.97
C LEU A 63 4.43 -19.42 -12.56
N TYR A 64 4.32 -18.19 -12.05
CA TYR A 64 3.74 -17.95 -10.73
C TYR A 64 2.29 -18.46 -10.63
N LYS A 65 1.47 -18.22 -11.66
CA LYS A 65 0.10 -18.75 -11.71
C LYS A 65 0.07 -20.28 -11.66
N LEU A 66 0.86 -20.92 -12.52
CA LEU A 66 0.92 -22.38 -12.58
C LEU A 66 1.33 -22.98 -11.23
N VAL A 67 2.40 -22.46 -10.64
CA VAL A 67 2.88 -22.91 -9.33
C VAL A 67 1.85 -22.63 -8.24
N PHE A 68 1.28 -21.41 -8.19
CA PHE A 68 0.28 -21.05 -7.19
C PHE A 68 -0.93 -22.00 -7.22
N PHE A 69 -1.57 -22.21 -8.38
CA PHE A 69 -2.75 -23.06 -8.47
C PHE A 69 -2.43 -24.51 -8.13
N LYS A 70 -1.27 -25.01 -8.51
CA LYS A 70 -0.87 -26.38 -8.15
C LYS A 70 -0.69 -26.56 -6.65
N THR A 71 -0.22 -25.53 -5.92
CA THR A 71 -0.11 -25.60 -4.45
C THR A 71 -1.48 -25.67 -3.74
N LEU A 72 -2.57 -25.37 -4.41
CA LEU A 72 -3.92 -25.52 -3.85
C LEU A 72 -4.42 -26.96 -3.89
N GLU A 73 -3.87 -27.77 -4.78
CA GLU A 73 -4.22 -29.17 -4.98
C GLU A 73 -3.32 -30.11 -4.15
N ASP A 74 -2.07 -29.70 -3.91
CA ASP A 74 -1.06 -30.53 -3.27
C ASP A 74 -1.13 -30.45 -1.73
N ARG A 75 -1.06 -31.60 -1.07
CA ARG A 75 -1.02 -31.67 0.40
C ARG A 75 0.37 -31.40 0.97
N HIS A 76 1.40 -31.63 0.19
CA HIS A 76 2.79 -31.42 0.59
C HIS A 76 3.49 -30.59 -0.49
N ILE A 77 3.91 -29.40 -0.10
CA ILE A 77 4.54 -28.44 -0.98
C ILE A 77 6.04 -28.43 -0.66
N PRO A 78 6.92 -28.70 -1.62
CA PRO A 78 8.36 -28.60 -1.42
C PRO A 78 8.80 -27.19 -0.99
N GLU A 79 9.90 -27.12 -0.23
CA GLU A 79 10.39 -25.87 0.33
C GLU A 79 10.78 -24.86 -0.76
N GLU A 80 11.44 -25.31 -1.84
CA GLU A 80 11.82 -24.47 -2.96
C GLU A 80 10.61 -23.79 -3.64
N ILE A 81 9.44 -24.42 -3.59
CA ILE A 81 8.21 -23.85 -4.12
C ILE A 81 7.73 -22.71 -3.24
N PHE A 82 7.83 -22.84 -1.92
CA PHE A 82 7.55 -21.72 -1.03
C PHE A 82 8.55 -20.58 -1.22
N MET A 83 9.84 -20.87 -1.35
CA MET A 83 10.86 -19.85 -1.60
C MET A 83 10.61 -19.09 -2.91
N PHE A 84 10.20 -19.81 -3.97
CA PHE A 84 9.80 -19.18 -5.22
C PHE A 84 8.58 -18.26 -5.03
N LEU A 85 7.53 -18.74 -4.36
CA LEU A 85 6.29 -17.98 -4.18
C LEU A 85 6.46 -16.78 -3.24
N TYR A 86 7.36 -16.88 -2.25
CA TYR A 86 7.59 -15.80 -1.29
C TYR A 86 8.58 -14.75 -1.78
N PHE A 87 9.65 -15.19 -2.47
CA PHE A 87 10.79 -14.33 -2.77
C PHE A 87 11.10 -14.20 -4.26
N GLY A 88 10.52 -15.01 -5.12
CA GLY A 88 10.95 -15.15 -6.51
C GLY A 88 12.26 -15.94 -6.65
N TYR A 89 12.65 -16.68 -5.60
CA TYR A 89 13.84 -17.54 -5.60
C TYR A 89 13.75 -18.61 -6.66
N ILE A 90 14.84 -18.86 -7.37
CA ILE A 90 14.92 -19.91 -8.38
C ILE A 90 16.04 -20.92 -8.06
N ASP A 91 17.21 -20.46 -7.68
CA ASP A 91 18.32 -21.27 -7.21
C ASP A 91 19.43 -20.47 -6.51
N GLU A 92 20.41 -21.18 -5.95
CA GLU A 92 21.54 -20.61 -5.24
C GLU A 92 22.54 -19.90 -6.15
N GLU A 93 22.69 -20.34 -7.40
CA GLU A 93 23.64 -19.72 -8.34
C GLU A 93 23.24 -18.26 -8.61
N LEU A 94 21.94 -17.99 -8.68
CA LEU A 94 21.40 -16.64 -8.84
C LEU A 94 21.37 -15.85 -7.52
N ALA A 95 20.92 -16.50 -6.46
CA ALA A 95 20.76 -15.86 -5.17
C ALA A 95 22.09 -15.60 -4.45
N GLY A 96 23.04 -16.54 -4.56
CA GLY A 96 24.25 -16.63 -3.74
C GLY A 96 24.00 -17.43 -2.47
N GLU A 97 25.04 -18.15 -2.00
CA GLU A 97 24.96 -19.08 -0.86
C GLU A 97 24.45 -18.40 0.42
N GLU A 98 25.00 -17.26 0.78
CA GLU A 98 24.61 -16.52 1.98
C GLU A 98 23.13 -16.07 1.91
N ASN A 99 22.71 -15.52 0.78
CA ASN A 99 21.33 -15.10 0.59
C ASN A 99 20.37 -16.29 0.59
N THR A 100 20.76 -17.41 -0.01
CA THR A 100 19.97 -18.64 -0.01
C THR A 100 19.69 -19.10 1.41
N GLN A 101 20.69 -19.11 2.29
CA GLN A 101 20.52 -19.50 3.69
C GLN A 101 19.56 -18.55 4.43
N ILE A 102 19.70 -17.23 4.22
CA ILE A 102 18.79 -16.23 4.82
C ILE A 102 17.35 -16.45 4.37
N LEU A 103 17.14 -16.74 3.08
CA LEU A 103 15.79 -16.99 2.54
C LEU A 103 15.18 -18.28 3.09
N HIS A 104 15.97 -19.35 3.25
CA HIS A 104 15.53 -20.59 3.89
C HIS A 104 15.10 -20.36 5.34
N ASP A 105 15.95 -19.73 6.13
CA ASP A 105 15.67 -19.46 7.55
C ASP A 105 14.39 -18.63 7.71
N LEU A 106 14.16 -17.68 6.80
CA LEU A 106 12.95 -16.88 6.81
C LEU A 106 11.72 -17.64 6.32
N ALA A 107 11.84 -18.48 5.29
CA ALA A 107 10.73 -19.26 4.77
C ALA A 107 10.10 -20.16 5.83
N VAL A 108 10.93 -20.74 6.71
CA VAL A 108 10.48 -21.54 7.86
C VAL A 108 9.73 -20.69 8.90
N SER A 109 10.10 -19.41 9.06
CA SER A 109 9.58 -18.53 10.10
C SER A 109 8.48 -17.58 9.61
N ILE A 110 8.14 -17.58 8.32
CA ILE A 110 7.10 -16.69 7.77
C ILE A 110 5.75 -17.00 8.40
N GLY A 111 5.28 -16.07 9.20
CA GLY A 111 3.90 -15.99 9.69
C GLY A 111 3.07 -15.00 8.86
N HIS A 112 1.97 -14.55 9.40
CA HIS A 112 1.19 -13.41 8.91
C HIS A 112 0.72 -12.59 10.09
N ASP A 113 0.45 -11.31 9.85
CA ASP A 113 -0.10 -10.41 10.84
C ASP A 113 -1.50 -9.98 10.40
N GLU A 114 -2.51 -10.55 11.05
CA GLU A 114 -3.91 -10.24 10.74
C GLU A 114 -4.35 -8.88 11.29
N GLU A 115 -3.76 -8.44 12.42
CA GLU A 115 -4.12 -7.17 13.05
C GLU A 115 -3.73 -5.98 12.18
N MET A 116 -2.50 -5.96 11.66
CA MET A 116 -2.02 -4.91 10.76
C MET A 116 -2.21 -5.23 9.28
N ARG A 117 -2.82 -6.36 8.95
CA ARG A 117 -3.13 -6.80 7.59
C ARG A 117 -1.89 -6.85 6.67
N VAL A 118 -0.78 -7.37 7.19
CA VAL A 118 0.46 -7.56 6.43
C VAL A 118 0.56 -9.01 5.95
N PHE A 119 0.73 -9.20 4.66
CA PHE A 119 0.75 -10.50 4.01
C PHE A 119 1.89 -10.58 3.00
N THR A 120 2.46 -11.77 2.79
CA THR A 120 3.13 -12.03 1.51
C THR A 120 2.09 -12.12 0.40
N PHE A 121 2.52 -11.90 -0.85
CA PHE A 121 1.60 -11.99 -1.98
C PHE A 121 0.94 -13.37 -2.08
N TYR A 122 1.71 -14.43 -1.82
CA TYR A 122 1.20 -15.80 -1.78
C TYR A 122 0.10 -16.00 -0.73
N GLN A 123 0.32 -15.54 0.50
CA GLN A 123 -0.66 -15.67 1.59
C GLN A 123 -1.93 -14.87 1.27
N TRP A 124 -1.77 -13.67 0.74
CA TRP A 124 -2.88 -12.82 0.37
C TRP A 124 -3.74 -13.45 -0.74
N LEU A 125 -3.12 -14.04 -1.78
CA LEU A 125 -3.84 -14.77 -2.83
C LEU A 125 -4.58 -15.99 -2.27
N ARG A 126 -3.98 -16.73 -1.33
CA ARG A 126 -4.65 -17.87 -0.68
C ARG A 126 -5.87 -17.44 0.14
N LEU A 127 -5.78 -16.35 0.88
CA LEU A 127 -6.93 -15.80 1.62
C LEU A 127 -8.08 -15.45 0.67
N ILE A 128 -7.77 -14.91 -0.48
CA ILE A 128 -8.74 -14.57 -1.49
C ILE A 128 -9.38 -15.81 -2.10
N TYR A 129 -8.57 -16.74 -2.53
CA TYR A 129 -9.06 -17.98 -3.12
C TYR A 129 -9.94 -18.76 -2.13
N SER A 130 -9.60 -18.77 -0.86
CA SER A 130 -10.39 -19.43 0.18
C SER A 130 -11.65 -18.64 0.61
N CYS A 131 -11.97 -17.53 -0.02
CA CYS A 131 -13.08 -16.62 0.32
C CYS A 131 -13.08 -16.13 1.76
N LYS A 132 -11.99 -16.28 2.51
CA LYS A 132 -11.86 -15.77 3.89
C LYS A 132 -11.80 -14.24 3.92
N LYS A 133 -11.27 -13.63 2.88
CA LYS A 133 -11.48 -12.24 2.57
C LYS A 133 -12.66 -12.23 1.63
N ASP A 134 -13.79 -11.68 2.05
CA ASP A 134 -14.94 -11.61 1.19
C ASP A 134 -14.60 -10.77 -0.06
N PRO A 135 -14.34 -11.41 -1.21
CA PRO A 135 -14.05 -10.68 -2.44
C PRO A 135 -15.32 -10.08 -3.01
N SER A 136 -16.47 -10.39 -2.36
CA SER A 136 -17.76 -10.12 -2.94
C SER A 136 -17.95 -8.67 -3.09
N ILE A 137 -17.20 -7.90 -2.37
CA ILE A 137 -17.82 -6.65 -2.34
C ILE A 137 -16.86 -5.60 -2.75
N ASP A 138 -15.66 -5.54 -2.36
CA ASP A 138 -15.04 -4.24 -2.45
C ASP A 138 -13.61 -4.14 -2.98
N ASP A 139 -12.74 -5.08 -2.73
CA ASP A 139 -11.32 -4.87 -2.99
C ASP A 139 -10.83 -5.36 -4.35
N PHE A 140 -11.37 -6.47 -4.76
CA PHE A 140 -10.98 -7.17 -5.97
C PHE A 140 -11.84 -6.88 -7.15
N SER A 141 -13.11 -6.70 -6.82
CA SER A 141 -14.17 -6.80 -7.78
C SER A 141 -14.22 -5.59 -8.70
N THR A 142 -13.71 -4.45 -8.31
CA THR A 142 -13.96 -3.24 -9.10
C THR A 142 -13.24 -3.29 -10.44
N ASP A 143 -11.98 -3.67 -10.46
CA ASP A 143 -11.23 -3.75 -11.73
C ASP A 143 -11.62 -4.99 -12.53
N TYR A 144 -11.84 -6.12 -11.88
CA TYR A 144 -12.31 -7.33 -12.54
C TYR A 144 -13.71 -7.18 -13.11
N ILE A 145 -14.67 -6.72 -12.30
CA ILE A 145 -16.05 -6.44 -12.74
C ILE A 145 -16.07 -5.37 -13.82
N THR A 146 -15.30 -4.31 -13.67
CA THR A 146 -15.22 -3.25 -14.69
C THR A 146 -14.68 -3.78 -16.00
N THR A 147 -13.69 -4.66 -15.94
CA THR A 147 -13.12 -5.31 -17.12
C THR A 147 -14.13 -6.24 -17.80
N LEU A 148 -14.85 -7.06 -17.03
CA LEU A 148 -15.90 -7.93 -17.57
C LEU A 148 -17.04 -7.11 -18.20
N ARG A 149 -17.51 -6.08 -17.54
CA ARG A 149 -18.54 -5.17 -18.07
C ARG A 149 -18.08 -4.46 -19.35
N LYS A 150 -16.81 -4.09 -19.44
CA LYS A 150 -16.23 -3.53 -20.65
C LYS A 150 -16.24 -4.55 -21.78
N ARG A 151 -15.74 -5.77 -21.54
CA ARG A 151 -15.75 -6.86 -22.52
C ARG A 151 -17.15 -7.19 -23.02
N LYS A 152 -18.15 -7.20 -22.13
CA LYS A 152 -19.55 -7.36 -22.50
C LYS A 152 -20.06 -6.22 -23.37
N ARG A 153 -19.79 -4.97 -22.99
CA ARG A 153 -20.19 -3.81 -23.78
C ARG A 153 -19.53 -3.81 -25.17
N ASP A 154 -18.28 -4.28 -25.25
CA ASP A 154 -17.54 -4.37 -26.51
C ASP A 154 -17.94 -5.63 -27.31
N GLY A 155 -18.89 -6.45 -26.81
CA GLY A 155 -19.44 -7.63 -27.50
C GLY A 155 -18.54 -8.87 -27.44
N GLU A 156 -17.48 -8.87 -26.62
CA GLU A 156 -16.55 -9.99 -26.49
C GLU A 156 -17.11 -11.16 -25.67
N ILE A 157 -18.03 -10.89 -24.76
CA ILE A 157 -18.68 -11.87 -23.90
C ILE A 157 -20.17 -11.62 -23.80
N THR A 158 -20.94 -12.70 -23.58
CA THR A 158 -22.39 -12.67 -23.38
C THR A 158 -22.74 -12.38 -21.91
N ASP A 159 -24.04 -12.09 -21.64
CA ASP A 159 -24.56 -11.93 -20.28
C ASP A 159 -24.36 -13.18 -19.41
N GLN A 160 -24.47 -14.36 -20.01
CA GLN A 160 -24.25 -15.61 -19.31
C GLN A 160 -22.77 -15.79 -18.94
N GLN A 161 -21.87 -15.55 -19.90
CA GLN A 161 -20.42 -15.61 -19.66
C GLN A 161 -19.95 -14.59 -18.63
N GLU A 162 -20.56 -13.39 -18.58
CA GLU A 162 -20.29 -12.41 -17.52
C GLU A 162 -20.65 -12.98 -16.14
N ARG A 163 -21.83 -13.59 -15.99
CA ARG A 163 -22.28 -14.20 -14.73
C ARG A 163 -21.37 -15.33 -14.29
N GLU A 164 -21.08 -16.26 -15.20
CA GLU A 164 -20.17 -17.39 -14.94
C GLU A 164 -18.78 -16.89 -14.50
N ALA A 165 -18.22 -15.90 -15.19
CA ALA A 165 -16.93 -15.32 -14.83
C ALA A 165 -16.96 -14.58 -13.47
N LEU A 166 -18.09 -13.99 -13.07
CA LEU A 166 -18.23 -13.36 -11.76
C LEU A 166 -18.23 -14.37 -10.60
N GLU A 167 -18.67 -15.59 -10.86
CA GLU A 167 -18.67 -16.68 -9.88
C GLU A 167 -17.38 -17.49 -9.87
N ASP A 168 -16.55 -17.37 -10.90
CA ASP A 168 -15.28 -18.09 -11.04
C ASP A 168 -14.18 -17.46 -10.19
N GLY A 169 -13.95 -18.04 -9.02
CA GLY A 169 -12.88 -17.61 -8.09
C GLY A 169 -11.48 -17.79 -8.67
N GLU A 170 -11.25 -18.80 -9.51
CA GLU A 170 -9.96 -19.04 -10.16
C GLU A 170 -9.65 -17.96 -11.20
N ALA A 171 -10.62 -17.61 -12.02
CA ALA A 171 -10.47 -16.54 -13.00
C ALA A 171 -10.19 -15.18 -12.32
N ARG A 172 -10.82 -14.92 -11.17
CA ARG A 172 -10.52 -13.72 -10.36
C ARG A 172 -9.08 -13.69 -9.87
N VAL A 173 -8.60 -14.78 -9.30
CA VAL A 173 -7.22 -14.85 -8.79
C VAL A 173 -6.21 -14.72 -9.93
N LYS A 174 -6.44 -15.37 -11.07
CA LYS A 174 -5.61 -15.20 -12.27
C LYS A 174 -5.52 -13.73 -12.71
N PHE A 175 -6.66 -13.08 -12.76
CA PHE A 175 -6.72 -11.66 -13.10
C PHE A 175 -5.92 -10.78 -12.12
N GLU A 176 -6.02 -11.05 -10.81
CA GLU A 176 -5.28 -10.30 -9.80
C GLU A 176 -3.78 -10.52 -9.90
N ILE A 177 -3.33 -11.75 -10.11
CA ILE A 177 -1.90 -12.04 -10.31
C ILE A 177 -1.37 -11.23 -11.49
N ASP A 178 -2.06 -11.26 -12.63
CA ASP A 178 -1.65 -10.54 -13.83
C ASP A 178 -1.59 -9.02 -13.60
N ASN A 179 -2.59 -8.46 -12.93
CA ASN A 179 -2.66 -7.03 -12.67
C ASN A 179 -1.64 -6.57 -11.63
N MET A 180 -1.49 -7.32 -10.55
CA MET A 180 -0.55 -6.98 -9.48
C MET A 180 0.88 -6.95 -10.01
N PHE A 181 1.33 -7.98 -10.70
CA PHE A 181 2.69 -7.99 -11.26
C PHE A 181 2.90 -6.95 -12.36
N ARG A 182 1.91 -6.75 -13.24
CA ARG A 182 1.99 -5.70 -14.26
C ARG A 182 2.10 -4.30 -13.66
N SER A 183 1.35 -4.03 -12.60
CA SER A 183 1.36 -2.75 -11.91
C SER A 183 2.61 -2.61 -11.04
N ALA A 184 2.99 -3.65 -10.31
CA ALA A 184 4.18 -3.68 -9.48
C ALA A 184 5.45 -3.40 -10.30
N SER A 185 5.60 -4.01 -11.48
CA SER A 185 6.75 -3.78 -12.35
C SER A 185 6.93 -2.31 -12.76
N LYS A 186 5.82 -1.56 -12.88
CA LYS A 186 5.84 -0.13 -13.22
C LYS A 186 6.04 0.76 -12.01
N MET A 187 5.46 0.39 -10.89
CA MET A 187 5.36 1.23 -9.70
C MET A 187 6.55 1.04 -8.76
N LEU A 188 7.03 -0.21 -8.61
CA LEU A 188 8.09 -0.56 -7.67
C LEU A 188 9.49 -0.42 -8.26
N SER A 189 9.63 -0.41 -9.58
CA SER A 189 10.92 -0.17 -10.25
C SER A 189 11.36 1.27 -10.10
N SER A 190 12.61 1.50 -9.68
CA SER A 190 13.23 2.82 -9.70
C SER A 190 13.85 3.13 -11.07
N ARG A 191 14.45 4.32 -11.17
CA ARG A 191 15.30 4.64 -12.34
C ARG A 191 16.56 3.79 -12.39
N VAL A 192 17.03 3.37 -11.24
CA VAL A 192 18.30 2.68 -11.05
C VAL A 192 18.10 1.18 -11.04
N THR A 193 17.07 0.69 -10.34
CA THR A 193 16.78 -0.73 -10.28
C THR A 193 15.74 -1.12 -11.28
N THR A 194 16.07 -2.09 -12.05
CA THR A 194 15.17 -2.77 -12.95
C THR A 194 14.38 -3.79 -12.14
N PHE A 195 13.09 -3.91 -12.39
CA PHE A 195 12.32 -5.02 -11.89
C PHE A 195 12.92 -6.33 -12.42
N VAL A 196 13.48 -7.11 -11.53
CA VAL A 196 13.94 -8.47 -11.84
C VAL A 196 12.88 -9.41 -11.30
N PRO A 197 12.20 -10.17 -12.16
CA PRO A 197 11.12 -11.04 -11.73
C PRO A 197 11.60 -12.23 -10.90
N PHE A 198 12.86 -12.64 -11.07
CA PHE A 198 13.50 -13.69 -10.29
C PHE A 198 14.51 -13.07 -9.33
N PHE A 199 14.57 -13.58 -8.11
CA PHE A 199 15.52 -13.09 -7.12
C PHE A 199 16.95 -13.35 -7.58
N SER A 200 17.77 -12.30 -7.55
CA SER A 200 19.21 -12.39 -7.82
C SER A 200 19.99 -11.55 -6.81
N GLY A 201 21.02 -12.15 -6.21
CA GLY A 201 21.91 -11.45 -5.29
C GLY A 201 22.64 -10.25 -5.93
N GLN A 202 22.85 -10.27 -7.25
CA GLN A 202 23.49 -9.18 -8.00
C GLN A 202 22.61 -7.92 -8.07
N THR A 203 21.31 -8.04 -7.81
CA THR A 203 20.40 -6.88 -7.80
C THR A 203 20.37 -6.13 -6.48
N LEU A 204 20.98 -6.70 -5.44
CA LEU A 204 21.06 -6.09 -4.13
C LEU A 204 22.15 -5.02 -4.08
N THR A 205 21.83 -3.86 -3.54
CA THR A 205 22.78 -2.78 -3.27
C THR A 205 23.28 -2.79 -1.82
N LYS A 206 22.61 -3.53 -0.96
CA LYS A 206 22.95 -3.74 0.46
C LYS A 206 22.73 -5.22 0.83
N PRO A 207 23.30 -5.72 1.92
CA PRO A 207 23.09 -7.08 2.38
C PRO A 207 21.60 -7.41 2.55
N LEU A 208 21.20 -8.65 2.19
CA LEU A 208 19.81 -9.09 2.17
C LEU A 208 19.15 -8.99 3.56
N ASP A 209 19.88 -9.33 4.63
CA ASP A 209 19.41 -9.20 6.02
C ASP A 209 18.95 -7.80 6.39
N LYS A 210 19.44 -6.77 5.68
CA LYS A 210 19.07 -5.36 5.85
C LYS A 210 17.99 -4.89 4.86
N SER A 211 17.83 -5.58 3.74
CA SER A 211 16.83 -5.27 2.72
C SER A 211 15.50 -5.97 2.98
N LEU A 212 15.57 -7.16 3.57
CA LEU A 212 14.42 -8.04 3.73
C LEU A 212 13.40 -7.48 4.72
N LEU A 213 12.15 -7.40 4.29
CA LEU A 213 11.05 -6.91 5.12
C LEU A 213 10.41 -8.07 5.89
N SER A 214 10.46 -7.96 7.22
CA SER A 214 9.63 -8.78 8.09
C SER A 214 8.32 -8.05 8.44
N TYR A 215 7.30 -8.81 8.84
CA TYR A 215 6.06 -8.23 9.38
C TYR A 215 6.32 -7.29 10.55
N ALA A 216 7.20 -7.72 11.46
CA ALA A 216 7.55 -6.91 12.62
C ALA A 216 8.19 -5.57 12.22
N THR A 217 9.03 -5.55 11.19
CA THR A 217 9.66 -4.32 10.68
C THR A 217 8.62 -3.37 10.10
N VAL A 218 7.72 -3.88 9.25
CA VAL A 218 6.66 -3.08 8.62
C VAL A 218 5.70 -2.54 9.69
N ASN A 219 5.24 -3.38 10.61
CA ASN A 219 4.35 -2.98 11.69
C ASN A 219 4.97 -1.94 12.61
N LYS A 220 6.23 -2.12 12.99
CA LYS A 220 6.96 -1.15 13.79
C LYS A 220 7.00 0.22 13.13
N MET A 221 7.31 0.27 11.83
CA MET A 221 7.39 1.54 11.10
C MET A 221 6.02 2.20 10.94
N LEU A 222 4.97 1.43 10.65
CA LEU A 222 3.61 1.96 10.59
C LEU A 222 3.11 2.46 11.94
N SER A 223 3.44 1.76 13.02
CA SER A 223 3.12 2.18 14.38
C SER A 223 3.79 3.51 14.74
N ILE A 224 5.02 3.76 14.26
CA ILE A 224 5.67 5.06 14.41
C ILE A 224 4.88 6.15 13.68
N VAL A 225 4.46 5.92 12.44
CA VAL A 225 3.66 6.92 11.68
C VAL A 225 2.30 7.15 12.35
N LYS A 226 1.61 6.08 12.77
CA LYS A 226 0.36 6.18 13.56
C LYS A 226 0.57 6.91 14.90
N GLY A 227 1.71 6.71 15.55
CA GLY A 227 2.10 7.40 16.78
C GLY A 227 2.29 8.91 16.58
N ILE A 228 2.54 9.36 15.36
CA ILE A 228 2.64 10.78 15.01
C ILE A 228 1.28 11.31 14.54
N ASP A 229 0.72 10.75 13.45
CA ASP A 229 -0.62 11.05 12.93
C ASP A 229 -1.59 9.93 13.34
N PHE A 230 -2.24 10.07 14.49
CA PHE A 230 -3.14 9.04 14.98
C PHE A 230 -4.39 8.85 14.09
N SER A 231 -4.72 9.86 13.30
CA SER A 231 -5.88 9.84 12.42
C SER A 231 -5.61 9.23 11.03
N LEU A 232 -4.38 8.76 10.77
CA LEU A 232 -3.90 8.30 9.45
C LEU A 232 -4.86 7.37 8.74
N PHE A 233 -5.35 6.36 9.43
CA PHE A 233 -6.23 5.33 8.87
C PHE A 233 -7.71 5.56 9.18
N TYR A 234 -8.07 6.72 9.70
CA TYR A 234 -9.46 7.05 9.97
C TYR A 234 -10.10 7.85 8.85
N ARG A 235 -11.37 7.56 8.61
CA ARG A 235 -12.23 8.34 7.72
C ARG A 235 -13.51 8.72 8.42
N GLN A 236 -14.03 9.89 8.06
CA GLN A 236 -15.36 10.31 8.47
C GLN A 236 -16.42 9.58 7.62
N THR A 237 -17.43 9.03 8.26
CA THR A 237 -18.59 8.43 7.60
C THR A 237 -19.87 8.90 8.28
N VAL A 238 -21.00 8.75 7.59
CA VAL A 238 -22.32 9.02 8.17
C VAL A 238 -22.85 7.74 8.78
N TYR A 239 -23.16 7.81 10.06
CA TYR A 239 -23.85 6.76 10.80
C TYR A 239 -25.32 7.14 10.93
N THR A 240 -26.21 6.21 10.64
CA THR A 240 -27.67 6.42 10.71
C THR A 240 -28.28 5.25 11.46
N ALA A 241 -28.98 5.56 12.55
CA ALA A 241 -29.73 4.60 13.35
C ALA A 241 -31.01 5.29 13.89
N PRO A 242 -32.06 5.41 13.04
CA PRO A 242 -33.29 6.12 13.41
C PRO A 242 -33.96 5.54 14.66
N GLU A 243 -33.85 4.24 14.87
CA GLU A 243 -34.35 3.52 16.06
C GLU A 243 -33.67 3.99 17.35
N LEU A 244 -32.46 4.55 17.27
CA LEU A 244 -31.73 5.13 18.39
C LEU A 244 -31.86 6.67 18.44
N GLY A 245 -32.67 7.26 17.57
CA GLY A 245 -32.80 8.70 17.43
C GLY A 245 -31.59 9.39 16.76
N LEU A 246 -30.85 8.64 15.96
CA LEU A 246 -29.68 9.12 15.23
C LEU A 246 -29.97 9.17 13.73
N ASP A 247 -30.45 10.30 13.27
CA ASP A 247 -30.80 10.48 11.84
C ASP A 247 -29.55 10.68 10.97
N LYS A 248 -28.57 11.44 11.46
CA LYS A 248 -27.34 11.71 10.78
C LYS A 248 -26.24 12.09 11.77
N THR A 249 -25.38 11.13 12.07
CA THR A 249 -24.24 11.33 12.97
C THR A 249 -22.94 11.07 12.20
N PHE A 250 -21.98 11.98 12.27
CA PHE A 250 -20.67 11.78 11.67
C PHE A 250 -19.78 11.05 12.66
N ILE A 251 -19.24 9.92 12.24
CA ILE A 251 -18.29 9.12 13.03
C ILE A 251 -17.00 8.90 12.27
N GLN A 252 -15.92 8.64 13.00
CA GLN A 252 -14.64 8.22 12.45
C GLN A 252 -14.56 6.70 12.49
N VAL A 253 -14.25 6.11 11.35
CA VAL A 253 -14.10 4.66 11.21
C VAL A 253 -12.69 4.36 10.75
N GLU A 254 -12.02 3.40 11.39
CA GLU A 254 -10.70 2.95 10.96
C GLU A 254 -10.80 2.13 9.68
N VAL A 255 -9.93 2.42 8.73
CA VAL A 255 -9.81 1.73 7.43
C VAL A 255 -8.35 1.42 7.20
N LEU A 256 -7.93 0.21 7.54
CA LEU A 256 -6.55 -0.26 7.33
C LEU A 256 -6.35 -0.70 5.88
N PRO A 257 -5.22 -0.33 5.25
CA PRO A 257 -4.85 -0.90 3.96
C PRO A 257 -4.40 -2.35 4.11
N ASP A 258 -4.55 -3.13 3.05
CA ASP A 258 -3.81 -4.39 2.93
C ASP A 258 -2.37 -4.10 2.52
N ILE A 259 -1.42 -4.63 3.26
CA ILE A 259 -0.01 -4.47 2.99
C ILE A 259 0.51 -5.78 2.42
N ILE A 260 0.97 -5.73 1.17
CA ILE A 260 1.32 -6.91 0.40
C ILE A 260 2.80 -6.86 0.04
N LEU A 261 3.55 -7.82 0.56
CA LEU A 261 4.97 -8.01 0.26
C LEU A 261 5.08 -8.81 -1.04
N MET A 262 5.50 -8.13 -2.10
CA MET A 262 5.65 -8.72 -3.43
C MET A 262 6.98 -9.49 -3.53
N PRO A 263 7.02 -10.66 -4.18
CA PRO A 263 8.21 -11.48 -4.33
C PRO A 263 9.21 -10.85 -5.33
N LEU A 264 9.81 -9.75 -4.95
CA LEU A 264 10.75 -8.99 -5.78
C LEU A 264 11.69 -8.13 -4.96
N VAL A 265 12.80 -7.70 -5.58
CA VAL A 265 13.71 -6.66 -5.08
C VAL A 265 13.29 -5.32 -5.67
N GLY A 266 13.24 -4.27 -4.87
CA GLY A 266 12.84 -2.95 -5.34
C GLY A 266 13.25 -1.82 -4.42
N THR A 267 12.97 -0.59 -4.86
CA THR A 267 13.33 0.65 -4.16
C THR A 267 12.13 1.53 -3.87
N ARG A 268 10.92 1.05 -4.08
CA ARG A 268 9.69 1.85 -3.93
C ARG A 268 8.53 1.00 -3.44
N GLY A 269 7.78 1.57 -2.53
CA GLY A 269 6.42 1.15 -2.29
C GLY A 269 5.44 1.91 -3.18
N ALA A 270 4.27 1.33 -3.38
CA ALA A 270 3.18 1.96 -4.09
C ALA A 270 1.84 1.66 -3.43
N MET A 271 1.01 2.67 -3.36
CA MET A 271 -0.40 2.44 -3.08
C MET A 271 -1.09 2.02 -4.38
N TRP A 272 -1.63 0.81 -4.38
CA TRP A 272 -2.36 0.31 -5.53
C TRP A 272 -3.85 0.27 -5.22
N GLN A 273 -4.54 0.95 -5.95
CA GLN A 273 -5.95 1.05 -6.26
C GLN A 273 -6.31 2.51 -6.48
N GLU A 274 -6.47 2.86 -7.73
CA GLU A 274 -7.27 4.02 -8.04
C GLU A 274 -8.71 3.70 -7.67
N ILE A 275 -9.13 4.34 -6.63
CA ILE A 275 -10.47 4.16 -6.12
C ILE A 275 -11.39 5.03 -6.95
N THR A 276 -11.72 4.54 -8.12
CA THR A 276 -12.71 5.17 -8.98
C THR A 276 -14.05 4.45 -8.83
N GLY A 277 -15.11 5.18 -8.57
CA GLY A 277 -16.47 4.66 -8.59
C GLY A 277 -17.30 4.88 -7.34
N ALA A 278 -18.50 4.32 -7.31
CA ALA A 278 -19.52 4.56 -6.28
C ALA A 278 -19.22 3.89 -4.92
N LYS A 279 -18.31 2.92 -4.88
CA LYS A 279 -18.00 2.19 -3.67
C LYS A 279 -16.87 2.86 -2.89
N ARG A 280 -17.22 3.54 -1.82
CA ARG A 280 -16.32 4.38 -1.02
C ARG A 280 -15.71 3.66 0.18
N THR A 281 -15.86 2.33 0.25
CA THR A 281 -15.56 1.53 1.43
C THR A 281 -14.33 0.67 1.31
N THR A 282 -13.79 0.49 0.10
CA THR A 282 -12.65 -0.39 -0.16
C THR A 282 -11.35 0.17 0.42
N PRO A 283 -10.61 -0.57 1.24
CA PRO A 283 -9.29 -0.16 1.67
C PRO A 283 -8.32 -0.10 0.49
N GLY A 284 -7.32 0.77 0.57
CA GLY A 284 -6.19 0.77 -0.35
C GLY A 284 -5.31 -0.43 -0.13
N ARG A 285 -4.42 -0.71 -1.08
CA ARG A 285 -3.40 -1.74 -0.97
C ARG A 285 -2.04 -1.09 -1.01
N PHE A 286 -1.19 -1.45 -0.07
CA PHE A 286 0.21 -1.07 -0.07
C PHE A 286 1.02 -2.22 -0.65
N LEU A 287 1.66 -1.98 -1.78
CA LEU A 287 2.58 -2.93 -2.39
C LEU A 287 3.99 -2.54 -2.01
N LEU A 288 4.71 -3.45 -1.37
CA LEU A 288 6.12 -3.31 -1.04
C LEU A 288 6.90 -4.47 -1.67
N PRO A 289 8.12 -4.23 -2.16
CA PRO A 289 9.01 -5.33 -2.49
C PRO A 289 9.38 -6.06 -1.19
N ILE A 290 9.50 -7.38 -1.22
CA ILE A 290 9.91 -8.13 -0.03
C ILE A 290 11.36 -7.81 0.36
N ALA A 291 12.22 -7.46 -0.61
CA ALA A 291 13.54 -6.90 -0.38
C ALA A 291 13.54 -5.42 -0.81
N GLU A 292 13.54 -4.51 0.18
CA GLU A 292 13.49 -3.05 -0.02
C GLU A 292 14.89 -2.45 0.06
N GLU A 293 15.33 -1.83 -1.02
CA GLU A 293 16.68 -1.28 -1.17
C GLU A 293 16.81 0.20 -0.74
N GLU A 294 15.71 0.88 -0.52
CA GLU A 294 15.68 2.26 0.00
C GLU A 294 15.40 2.31 1.51
N ASP A 295 15.25 3.51 2.05
CA ASP A 295 14.80 3.68 3.43
C ASP A 295 13.30 3.39 3.58
N LEU A 296 12.98 2.29 4.24
CA LEU A 296 11.61 1.86 4.48
C LEU A 296 10.75 2.95 5.13
N SER A 297 11.33 3.76 6.04
CA SER A 297 10.60 4.83 6.71
C SER A 297 10.08 5.85 5.69
N GLY A 298 10.94 6.33 4.82
CA GLY A 298 10.56 7.26 3.75
C GLY A 298 9.54 6.67 2.79
N VAL A 299 9.71 5.40 2.40
CA VAL A 299 8.78 4.68 1.53
C VAL A 299 7.39 4.58 2.17
N LEU A 300 7.30 4.14 3.42
CA LEU A 300 6.02 3.98 4.12
C LEU A 300 5.33 5.32 4.40
N ILE A 301 6.05 6.34 4.84
CA ILE A 301 5.46 7.68 5.05
C ILE A 301 4.87 8.21 3.74
N LYS A 302 5.57 8.02 2.63
CA LYS A 302 5.06 8.41 1.31
C LYS A 302 3.77 7.67 0.96
N MET A 303 3.71 6.37 1.16
CA MET A 303 2.51 5.55 0.90
C MET A 303 1.35 5.96 1.82
N CYS A 304 1.62 6.25 3.08
CA CYS A 304 0.63 6.78 4.03
C CYS A 304 0.07 8.13 3.57
N ALA A 305 0.93 9.03 3.08
CA ALA A 305 0.49 10.30 2.52
C ALA A 305 -0.43 10.11 1.30
N GLU A 306 -0.04 9.21 0.41
CA GLU A 306 -0.82 8.87 -0.78
C GLU A 306 -2.19 8.28 -0.40
N PHE A 307 -2.19 7.35 0.56
CA PHE A 307 -3.42 6.76 1.10
C PHE A 307 -4.33 7.82 1.72
N ARG A 308 -3.77 8.73 2.53
CA ARG A 308 -4.50 9.82 3.15
C ARG A 308 -5.20 10.70 2.12
N TRP A 309 -4.48 11.08 1.08
CA TRP A 309 -5.02 11.89 -0.02
C TRP A 309 -6.14 11.18 -0.77
N GLU A 310 -5.90 9.95 -1.20
CA GLU A 310 -6.87 9.18 -1.98
C GLU A 310 -8.11 8.82 -1.14
N LEU A 311 -7.93 8.49 0.13
CA LEU A 311 -9.06 8.21 1.02
C LEU A 311 -9.98 9.43 1.17
N CYS A 312 -9.40 10.62 1.39
CA CYS A 312 -10.16 11.87 1.47
C CYS A 312 -10.85 12.19 0.14
N LYS A 313 -10.11 12.17 -0.96
CA LYS A 313 -10.63 12.40 -2.31
C LYS A 313 -11.80 11.47 -2.65
N ARG A 314 -11.72 10.23 -2.22
CA ARG A 314 -12.74 9.24 -2.45
C ARG A 314 -14.02 9.50 -1.65
N ILE A 315 -13.89 9.83 -0.39
CA ILE A 315 -15.03 10.18 0.46
C ILE A 315 -15.79 11.36 -0.14
N GLN A 316 -15.09 12.37 -0.61
CA GLN A 316 -15.67 13.55 -1.23
C GLN A 316 -16.18 13.31 -2.66
N GLY A 317 -15.66 12.29 -3.35
CA GLY A 317 -16.07 11.93 -4.70
C GLY A 317 -15.90 13.07 -5.70
N ALA A 318 -16.95 13.44 -6.42
CA ALA A 318 -16.90 14.52 -7.41
C ALA A 318 -16.60 15.91 -6.80
N ARG A 319 -16.84 16.08 -5.50
CA ARG A 319 -16.61 17.35 -4.76
C ARG A 319 -15.29 17.39 -4.01
N TRP A 320 -14.33 16.54 -4.35
CA TRP A 320 -13.06 16.41 -3.63
C TRP A 320 -12.25 17.71 -3.53
N ASN A 321 -12.48 18.67 -4.40
CA ASN A 321 -11.86 20.01 -4.41
C ASN A 321 -12.86 21.16 -4.22
N ASP A 322 -14.11 20.86 -3.81
CA ASP A 322 -15.14 21.87 -3.57
C ASP A 322 -14.96 22.48 -2.18
N LEU A 323 -14.80 23.78 -2.11
CA LEU A 323 -14.65 24.54 -0.86
C LEU A 323 -15.92 24.60 -0.01
N SER A 324 -17.08 24.32 -0.57
CA SER A 324 -18.32 24.21 0.20
C SER A 324 -18.32 22.98 1.12
N GLU A 325 -17.57 21.96 0.72
CA GLU A 325 -17.36 20.71 1.45
C GLU A 325 -15.93 20.68 2.04
N ARG A 326 -15.67 21.51 3.04
CA ARG A 326 -14.35 21.65 3.65
C ARG A 326 -13.72 20.28 3.97
N SER A 327 -12.59 19.98 3.33
CA SER A 327 -11.86 18.72 3.45
C SER A 327 -10.37 18.95 3.26
N LEU A 328 -9.56 17.94 3.59
CA LEU A 328 -8.11 17.98 3.35
C LEU A 328 -7.79 18.35 1.90
N THR A 329 -8.46 17.70 0.96
CA THR A 329 -8.16 17.87 -0.46
C THR A 329 -8.64 19.23 -0.98
N SER A 330 -9.83 19.70 -0.57
CA SER A 330 -10.33 21.01 -1.01
C SER A 330 -9.53 22.17 -0.44
N ASP A 331 -9.20 22.13 0.86
CA ASP A 331 -8.42 23.19 1.51
C ASP A 331 -6.99 23.24 0.98
N TYR A 332 -6.39 22.08 0.69
CA TYR A 332 -5.04 22.02 0.12
C TYR A 332 -5.01 22.52 -1.33
N VAL A 333 -6.01 22.19 -2.15
CA VAL A 333 -6.14 22.70 -3.52
C VAL A 333 -6.32 24.21 -3.50
N ASP A 334 -7.22 24.74 -2.65
CA ASP A 334 -7.40 26.20 -2.51
C ASP A 334 -6.12 26.90 -2.09
N TYR A 335 -5.39 26.34 -1.14
CA TYR A 335 -4.08 26.89 -0.73
C TYR A 335 -3.11 27.02 -1.92
N ILE A 336 -3.04 26.00 -2.77
CA ILE A 336 -2.16 26.03 -3.95
C ILE A 336 -2.70 26.98 -5.03
N ASP A 337 -3.99 27.01 -5.30
CA ASP A 337 -4.57 27.84 -6.36
C ASP A 337 -4.58 29.34 -6.00
N THR A 338 -4.75 29.64 -4.71
CA THR A 338 -4.86 31.02 -4.23
C THR A 338 -3.55 31.58 -3.63
N TYR A 339 -2.42 30.82 -3.63
CA TYR A 339 -1.20 31.21 -2.92
C TYR A 339 -0.69 32.62 -3.24
N ARG A 340 -0.85 33.10 -4.49
CA ARG A 340 -0.39 34.42 -4.90
C ARG A 340 -1.17 35.53 -4.20
N LYS A 341 -2.48 35.33 -3.99
CA LYS A 341 -3.38 36.27 -3.36
C LYS A 341 -3.39 36.18 -1.84
N ASN A 342 -2.88 35.10 -1.30
CA ASN A 342 -2.90 34.84 0.13
C ASN A 342 -1.94 35.82 0.85
N ARG A 343 -2.50 36.65 1.75
CA ARG A 343 -1.77 37.69 2.52
C ARG A 343 -0.96 37.07 3.67
N ASP A 344 -1.31 35.88 4.08
CA ASP A 344 -0.63 35.13 5.15
C ASP A 344 0.68 34.48 4.71
N LEU A 345 0.95 34.46 3.41
CA LEU A 345 2.17 33.91 2.85
C LEU A 345 3.20 35.01 2.56
N SER A 346 4.42 34.82 3.06
CA SER A 346 5.56 35.66 2.70
C SER A 346 5.93 35.49 1.21
N THR A 347 6.67 36.47 0.68
CA THR A 347 7.17 36.38 -0.70
C THR A 347 8.01 35.12 -0.93
N GLU A 348 8.87 34.79 0.03
CA GLU A 348 9.69 33.56 0.00
C GLU A 348 8.83 32.30 -0.02
N ALA A 349 7.77 32.23 0.81
CA ALA A 349 6.85 31.10 0.80
C ALA A 349 6.14 30.95 -0.57
N LYS A 350 5.74 32.06 -1.18
CA LYS A 350 5.12 32.06 -2.53
C LYS A 350 6.07 31.54 -3.61
N GLU A 351 7.35 31.93 -3.57
CA GLU A 351 8.34 31.41 -4.51
C GLU A 351 8.63 29.91 -4.29
N ARG A 352 8.67 29.44 -3.05
CA ARG A 352 8.77 27.99 -2.75
C ARG A 352 7.60 27.20 -3.29
N ILE A 353 6.36 27.70 -3.13
CA ILE A 353 5.16 27.04 -3.70
C ILE A 353 5.25 26.99 -5.23
N LYS A 354 5.63 28.08 -5.85
CA LYS A 354 5.82 28.14 -7.31
C LYS A 354 6.87 27.11 -7.79
N ALA A 355 8.00 27.03 -7.11
CA ALA A 355 9.04 26.04 -7.41
C ALA A 355 8.52 24.59 -7.22
N ALA A 356 7.77 24.33 -6.15
CA ALA A 356 7.13 23.03 -5.90
C ALA A 356 6.12 22.67 -7.00
N MET A 357 5.30 23.62 -7.46
CA MET A 357 4.38 23.42 -8.59
C MET A 357 5.10 23.00 -9.87
N VAL A 358 6.25 23.60 -10.15
CA VAL A 358 7.06 23.22 -11.32
C VAL A 358 7.65 21.82 -11.12
N LYS A 359 8.27 21.57 -9.97
CA LYS A 359 8.90 20.29 -9.62
C LYS A 359 7.91 19.11 -9.72
N HIS A 360 6.72 19.29 -9.22
CA HIS A 360 5.66 18.26 -9.17
C HIS A 360 4.67 18.34 -10.34
N ARG A 361 5.01 19.07 -11.43
CA ARG A 361 4.20 19.20 -12.64
C ARG A 361 2.74 19.59 -12.34
N LYS A 362 2.55 20.47 -11.38
CA LYS A 362 1.24 20.94 -10.87
C LYS A 362 0.32 19.84 -10.33
N SER A 363 0.87 18.70 -9.90
CA SER A 363 0.11 17.66 -9.22
C SER A 363 -0.11 18.03 -7.76
N TYR A 364 -1.35 18.36 -7.37
CA TYR A 364 -1.69 18.64 -5.97
C TYR A 364 -1.37 17.46 -5.04
N LYS A 365 -1.63 16.24 -5.50
CA LYS A 365 -1.33 15.01 -4.78
C LYS A 365 0.16 14.89 -4.48
N GLU A 366 1.03 15.05 -5.49
CA GLU A 366 2.48 14.95 -5.28
C GLU A 366 3.04 16.06 -4.38
N MET A 367 2.46 17.26 -4.47
CA MET A 367 2.81 18.35 -3.57
C MET A 367 2.38 18.05 -2.13
N PHE A 368 1.15 17.57 -1.93
CA PHE A 368 0.67 17.14 -0.63
C PHE A 368 1.53 16.02 -0.03
N ILE A 369 1.91 15.02 -0.82
CA ILE A 369 2.78 13.92 -0.37
C ILE A 369 4.11 14.47 0.14
N ALA A 370 4.74 15.39 -0.59
CA ALA A 370 6.00 16.00 -0.17
C ALA A 370 5.87 16.82 1.13
N ASP A 371 4.77 17.58 1.26
CA ASP A 371 4.49 18.35 2.48
C ASP A 371 4.16 17.43 3.66
N TYR A 372 3.34 16.39 3.46
CA TYR A 372 3.03 15.42 4.51
C TYR A 372 4.29 14.67 5.00
N MET A 373 5.18 14.26 4.09
CA MET A 373 6.46 13.64 4.46
C MET A 373 7.28 14.60 5.34
N THR A 374 7.38 15.87 4.94
CA THR A 374 8.07 16.90 5.71
C THR A 374 7.41 17.10 7.08
N TYR A 375 6.10 17.06 7.15
CA TYR A 375 5.32 17.20 8.37
C TYR A 375 5.59 16.05 9.35
N ILE A 376 5.56 14.81 8.87
CA ILE A 376 5.81 13.63 9.71
C ILE A 376 7.28 13.51 10.12
N MET A 377 8.23 13.75 9.20
CA MET A 377 9.65 13.52 9.49
C MET A 377 10.30 14.65 10.31
N TYR A 378 9.83 15.88 10.16
CA TYR A 378 10.51 17.05 10.74
C TYR A 378 9.63 17.84 11.71
N GLU A 379 8.40 18.20 11.32
CA GLU A 379 7.58 19.06 12.18
C GLU A 379 7.11 18.34 13.45
N SER A 380 6.91 17.03 13.40
CA SER A 380 6.59 16.22 14.58
C SER A 380 7.70 16.23 15.64
N SER A 381 8.95 16.43 15.22
CA SER A 381 10.11 16.55 16.11
C SER A 381 10.44 18.01 16.50
N GLY A 382 9.61 18.96 16.09
CA GLY A 382 9.77 20.38 16.43
C GLY A 382 10.56 21.22 15.40
N ALA A 383 11.05 20.63 14.31
CA ALA A 383 11.77 21.34 13.27
C ALA A 383 10.80 21.98 12.26
N LEU A 384 10.45 23.24 12.48
CA LEU A 384 9.50 23.98 11.63
C LEU A 384 10.02 24.16 10.20
N ARG A 385 9.40 23.51 9.25
CA ARG A 385 9.77 23.54 7.81
C ARG A 385 8.69 24.17 6.93
N HIS A 386 7.43 24.10 7.35
CA HIS A 386 6.29 24.62 6.60
C HIS A 386 6.02 26.09 6.89
N ASN A 387 5.35 26.76 5.95
CA ASN A 387 4.69 28.02 6.23
C ASN A 387 3.44 27.81 7.12
N LYS A 388 2.96 28.89 7.73
CA LYS A 388 1.83 28.80 8.68
C LYS A 388 0.54 28.24 8.09
N VAL A 389 0.31 28.44 6.79
CA VAL A 389 -0.96 28.04 6.12
C VAL A 389 -0.97 26.52 5.92
N VAL A 390 0.05 25.96 5.27
CA VAL A 390 0.10 24.50 5.05
C VAL A 390 0.21 23.75 6.36
N ARG A 391 0.95 24.29 7.35
CA ARG A 391 1.01 23.71 8.71
C ARG A 391 -0.38 23.64 9.34
N ALA A 392 -1.17 24.70 9.23
CA ALA A 392 -2.53 24.73 9.77
C ALA A 392 -3.43 23.72 9.07
N ILE A 393 -3.33 23.57 7.74
CA ILE A 393 -4.09 22.57 6.98
C ILE A 393 -3.70 21.16 7.42
N LEU A 394 -2.41 20.84 7.43
CA LEU A 394 -1.94 19.52 7.82
C LEU A 394 -2.34 19.18 9.26
N PHE A 395 -2.16 20.10 10.20
CA PHE A 395 -2.54 19.87 11.59
C PHE A 395 -4.06 19.70 11.78
N ASN A 396 -4.87 20.43 11.03
CA ASN A 396 -6.33 20.30 11.12
C ASN A 396 -6.86 18.94 10.65
N TYR A 397 -6.24 18.37 9.63
CA TYR A 397 -6.70 17.10 9.03
C TYR A 397 -5.85 15.88 9.40
N CYS A 398 -4.60 16.09 9.81
CA CYS A 398 -3.65 15.08 10.23
C CYS A 398 -3.06 15.44 11.62
N PRO A 399 -3.91 15.53 12.66
CA PRO A 399 -3.49 16.03 13.94
C PRO A 399 -2.45 15.11 14.59
N PHE A 400 -1.45 15.71 15.22
CA PHE A 400 -0.48 14.95 15.99
C PHE A 400 -1.14 14.20 17.14
N SER A 401 -0.59 13.05 17.50
CA SER A 401 -0.97 12.32 18.70
C SER A 401 -0.82 13.18 19.96
N LYS A 402 -1.49 12.80 21.04
CA LYS A 402 -1.48 13.54 22.32
C LYS A 402 -0.06 13.78 22.83
N ILE A 403 0.79 12.78 22.78
CA ILE A 403 2.19 12.88 23.24
C ILE A 403 2.95 13.94 22.44
N ILE A 404 2.81 13.95 21.14
CA ILE A 404 3.47 14.95 20.27
C ILE A 404 2.88 16.34 20.52
N ARG A 405 1.56 16.46 20.69
CA ARG A 405 0.92 17.76 20.99
C ARG A 405 1.41 18.37 22.30
N GLU A 406 1.51 17.57 23.36
CA GLU A 406 2.03 18.02 24.66
C GLU A 406 3.47 18.50 24.57
N GLY A 407 4.33 17.77 23.84
CA GLY A 407 5.70 18.19 23.58
C GLY A 407 5.79 19.46 22.73
N ALA A 408 4.93 19.60 21.71
CA ALA A 408 4.89 20.75 20.81
C ALA A 408 4.44 22.04 21.51
N ILE A 409 3.52 21.97 22.48
CA ILE A 409 3.10 23.13 23.29
C ILE A 409 4.32 23.72 24.05
N ALA A 410 5.15 22.86 24.62
CA ALA A 410 6.29 23.28 25.40
C ALA A 410 7.43 23.91 24.56
N THR A 411 7.55 23.49 23.29
CA THR A 411 8.71 23.81 22.45
C THR A 411 8.44 24.76 21.31
N ASN A 412 7.17 24.85 20.84
CA ASN A 412 6.81 25.54 19.59
C ASN A 412 5.58 26.45 19.74
N PRO A 413 5.76 27.76 19.98
CA PRO A 413 4.64 28.72 20.07
C PRO A 413 3.70 28.73 18.87
N GLN A 414 4.19 28.35 17.68
CA GLN A 414 3.38 28.32 16.47
C GLN A 414 2.32 27.21 16.47
N TYR A 415 2.49 26.16 17.28
CA TYR A 415 1.53 25.09 17.44
C TYR A 415 0.50 25.34 18.54
N VAL A 416 0.77 26.21 19.49
CA VAL A 416 -0.11 26.45 20.67
C VAL A 416 -1.54 26.74 20.24
N GLN A 417 -1.76 27.73 19.39
CA GLN A 417 -3.10 28.10 18.92
C GLN A 417 -3.79 26.97 18.12
N LEU A 418 -3.03 26.20 17.34
CA LEU A 418 -3.58 25.08 16.56
C LEU A 418 -4.05 23.96 17.49
N ILE A 419 -3.24 23.66 18.51
CA ILE A 419 -3.53 22.62 19.50
C ILE A 419 -4.71 23.04 20.37
N GLU A 420 -4.76 24.28 20.87
CA GLU A 420 -5.89 24.79 21.65
C GLU A 420 -7.21 24.70 20.90
N ARG A 421 -7.22 25.08 19.62
CA ARG A 421 -8.42 24.95 18.75
C ARG A 421 -8.83 23.49 18.58
N PHE A 422 -7.86 22.61 18.37
CA PHE A 422 -8.11 21.18 18.21
C PHE A 422 -8.69 20.59 19.50
N VAL A 423 -8.09 20.84 20.64
CA VAL A 423 -8.56 20.36 21.95
C VAL A 423 -9.96 20.86 22.26
N HIS A 424 -10.22 22.15 22.01
CA HIS A 424 -11.54 22.71 22.22
C HIS A 424 -12.60 22.08 21.30
N LYS A 425 -12.27 21.88 20.02
CA LYS A 425 -13.17 21.22 19.06
C LYS A 425 -13.47 19.78 19.49
N THR A 426 -12.43 19.01 19.85
CA THR A 426 -12.57 17.61 20.26
C THR A 426 -13.38 17.50 21.58
N ALA A 427 -13.13 18.37 22.55
CA ALA A 427 -13.92 18.39 23.79
C ALA A 427 -15.41 18.69 23.53
N HIS A 428 -15.71 19.59 22.60
CA HIS A 428 -17.09 19.86 22.18
C HIS A 428 -17.71 18.65 21.49
N GLU A 429 -17.02 17.97 20.59
CA GLU A 429 -17.51 16.75 19.93
C GLU A 429 -17.73 15.61 20.93
N GLN A 430 -16.84 15.42 21.92
CA GLN A 430 -17.02 14.48 23.01
C GLN A 430 -18.29 14.78 23.82
N HIS A 431 -18.50 16.03 24.18
CA HIS A 431 -19.70 16.42 24.93
C HIS A 431 -20.99 16.13 24.16
N LEU A 432 -21.04 16.41 22.87
CA LEU A 432 -22.20 16.07 22.03
C LEU A 432 -22.41 14.56 21.95
N PHE A 433 -21.33 13.81 21.89
CA PHE A 433 -21.38 12.35 21.89
C PHE A 433 -21.91 11.80 23.23
N ASP A 434 -21.46 12.33 24.37
CA ASP A 434 -21.93 11.94 25.70
C ASP A 434 -23.45 12.19 25.86
N ILE A 435 -23.95 13.29 25.29
CA ILE A 435 -25.40 13.57 25.27
C ILE A 435 -26.14 12.52 24.45
N ALA A 436 -25.62 12.16 23.27
CA ALA A 436 -26.24 11.19 22.36
C ALA A 436 -26.28 9.78 23.00
N THR A 437 -25.15 9.31 23.52
CA THR A 437 -25.04 7.99 24.15
C THR A 437 -25.86 7.91 25.44
N GLY A 438 -25.89 8.95 26.26
CA GLY A 438 -26.71 9.02 27.45
C GLY A 438 -28.22 8.95 27.16
N ARG A 439 -28.68 9.39 25.98
CA ARG A 439 -30.06 9.21 25.53
C ARG A 439 -30.34 7.75 25.14
N ILE A 440 -29.42 7.09 24.46
CA ILE A 440 -29.51 5.68 24.05
C ILE A 440 -29.60 4.80 25.30
N GLU A 441 -28.76 4.99 26.31
CA GLU A 441 -28.73 4.24 27.55
C GLU A 441 -30.00 4.44 28.37
N LYS A 442 -30.48 5.70 28.47
CA LYS A 442 -31.75 6.01 29.17
C LYS A 442 -32.97 5.35 28.51
N ALA A 443 -32.90 5.13 27.19
CA ALA A 443 -33.92 4.38 26.46
C ALA A 443 -33.81 2.85 26.66
N GLY A 444 -32.81 2.36 27.41
CA GLY A 444 -32.56 0.94 27.64
C GLY A 444 -31.87 0.22 26.52
N ASN A 445 -31.29 0.95 25.54
CA ASN A 445 -30.57 0.37 24.42
C ASN A 445 -29.07 0.29 24.70
N ALA A 446 -28.40 -0.72 24.11
CA ALA A 446 -26.94 -0.80 24.12
C ALA A 446 -26.35 0.19 23.13
N ILE A 447 -25.18 0.75 23.47
CA ILE A 447 -24.43 1.63 22.55
C ILE A 447 -23.81 0.74 21.45
N PRO A 448 -24.04 1.06 20.16
CA PRO A 448 -23.43 0.33 19.04
C PRO A 448 -21.90 0.37 19.05
N PRO A 449 -21.23 -0.72 18.63
CA PRO A 449 -19.76 -0.79 18.61
C PRO A 449 -19.10 0.31 17.81
N GLU A 450 -19.71 0.73 16.69
CA GLU A 450 -19.22 1.79 15.82
C GLU A 450 -19.18 3.14 16.54
N LEU A 451 -20.15 3.41 17.39
CA LEU A 451 -20.18 4.61 18.20
C LEU A 451 -19.13 4.56 19.31
N MET A 452 -18.92 3.38 19.92
CA MET A 452 -17.86 3.20 20.90
C MET A 452 -16.47 3.39 20.29
N ALA A 453 -16.24 2.83 19.10
CA ALA A 453 -14.98 3.02 18.37
C ALA A 453 -14.74 4.50 18.04
N HIS A 454 -15.78 5.23 17.65
CA HIS A 454 -15.68 6.67 17.44
C HIS A 454 -15.34 7.44 18.73
N TYR A 455 -15.91 7.04 19.86
CA TYR A 455 -15.60 7.66 21.14
C TYR A 455 -14.12 7.46 21.55
N GLU A 456 -13.60 6.26 21.34
CA GLU A 456 -12.18 6.01 21.56
C GLU A 456 -11.29 6.87 20.65
N TYR A 457 -11.66 7.05 19.39
CA TYR A 457 -10.97 7.98 18.49
C TYR A 457 -10.94 9.42 19.04
N LEU A 458 -12.04 9.92 19.58
CA LEU A 458 -12.11 11.27 20.14
C LEU A 458 -11.22 11.46 21.40
N ARG A 459 -10.82 10.37 22.04
CA ARG A 459 -9.95 10.38 23.25
C ARG A 459 -8.44 10.32 22.91
N MET A 460 -8.08 9.99 21.65
CA MET A 460 -6.69 9.97 21.20
C MET A 460 -6.12 11.38 21.03
#